data_43566ace2f8cea2db2c28e8d09c03b84
#
_entry.id   43566ace2f8cea2db2c28e8d09c03b84
#
_cell.length_a   1.000
_cell.length_b   1.000
_cell.length_c   1.000
_cell.angle_alpha   90.00
_cell.angle_beta   90.00
_cell.angle_gamma   90.00
#
_symmetry.space_group_name_H-M   'P 1'
#
loop_
_entity.id
_entity.type
_entity.pdbx_description
1 polymer ?
#
loop_
_entity_poly.entity_id
_entity_poly.type
_entity_poly.pdbx_seq_one_letter_code
_entity_poly.pdbx_strand_id
1 'polypeptide(L)'
;MVSNGISSHDSKRHNHEDGGLITEAVSVVGNKGKGNVIGTVLGGSGGIMAGDTGSSSMLNTVIEEPEFTEFIENVTVPAGRNVKLRCSVRNLGSYKVAWMHFEQSAILTVHNHVITRNPRISVTHDKHDRHRTWYLHINNVHEEDRGRYMCQINTVTAKTQFGYLNVVVPPNIDDSLSSSDIIVREGSNISLRCRATGSPRPIIKWKRDDNSTITINKNHIVNEWEGDTLEIIRISRLDMGAYLCIASNGVPPTVSKRIKVSVDFPPMLLIPHQLVGVPEGFNVSIECFTEAHPTSLNYWTRGEGPIIHDSYKYKVESSIGAPVYKTYMKLTVTNVSSGDDGIYKCVAKNPRGETDGVIRLYGFVLDLLWLLFSYPPTTLPSISLTTEVAFKLSVFWF
;
A
#
# COMPACT_ATOMS: atom_id res chain seq x y z
N MET A 1 45.64 17.45 29.86
CA MET A 1 45.23 18.60 30.69
C MET A 1 43.73 18.46 30.85
N VAL A 2 43.32 17.93 31.97
CA VAL A 2 42.49 18.51 33.03
C VAL A 2 41.01 18.70 32.56
N SER A 3 39.97 18.18 33.08
CA SER A 3 39.65 17.42 34.31
C SER A 3 38.15 17.57 34.53
N ASN A 4 37.47 16.48 34.82
CA ASN A 4 36.40 16.27 35.80
C ASN A 4 35.17 17.17 35.90
N GLY A 5 34.03 16.48 36.07
CA GLY A 5 32.85 16.96 36.71
C GLY A 5 31.70 15.95 36.74
N ILE A 6 31.80 14.99 37.70
CA ILE A 6 30.74 14.11 38.17
C ILE A 6 29.80 14.88 39.09
N SER A 7 28.49 14.74 39.00
CA SER A 7 27.58 14.81 40.13
C SER A 7 26.31 14.01 39.93
N SER A 8 26.19 12.96 40.71
CA SER A 8 25.02 12.18 41.06
C SER A 8 24.17 12.86 42.14
N HIS A 9 22.85 12.71 42.11
CA HIS A 9 21.97 12.63 43.29
C HIS A 9 20.66 12.04 42.80
N ASP A 10 20.39 10.89 43.08
CA ASP A 10 19.84 10.05 44.13
C ASP A 10 18.51 10.57 44.76
N SER A 11 17.52 9.68 44.67
CA SER A 11 16.49 9.24 45.60
C SER A 11 15.37 10.20 46.03
N LYS A 12 14.12 9.81 45.76
CA LYS A 12 13.19 9.32 46.83
C LYS A 12 11.87 8.78 46.25
N ARG A 13 11.60 7.56 46.63
CA ARG A 13 10.28 6.91 46.63
C ARG A 13 9.32 7.65 47.56
N HIS A 14 8.02 7.73 47.17
CA HIS A 14 6.91 7.60 48.10
C HIS A 14 5.77 6.82 47.47
N ASN A 15 5.49 5.69 48.07
CA ASN A 15 4.24 4.93 47.99
C ASN A 15 3.14 5.67 48.76
N HIS A 16 1.90 5.62 48.26
CA HIS A 16 0.66 5.44 49.02
C HIS A 16 -0.39 4.95 48.01
N GLU A 17 -0.80 3.88 48.20
CA GLU A 17 -1.91 3.03 48.60
C GLU A 17 -3.31 3.64 48.39
N ASP A 18 -4.14 2.75 47.81
CA ASP A 18 -5.53 2.41 48.02
C ASP A 18 -6.66 3.40 47.67
N GLY A 19 -7.57 2.81 46.90
CA GLY A 19 -8.89 3.32 46.62
C GLY A 19 -9.63 2.51 45.57
N GLY A 20 -9.89 1.24 45.85
CA GLY A 20 -10.81 0.42 45.08
C GLY A 20 -12.25 0.85 45.32
N LEU A 21 -13.09 0.78 44.31
CA LEU A 21 -14.55 0.75 44.41
C LEU A 21 -15.14 0.16 43.12
N ILE A 22 -15.50 -1.09 43.23
CA ILE A 22 -16.86 -1.69 43.24
C ILE A 22 -17.67 -1.36 41.98
N THR A 23 -17.72 -2.39 41.16
CA THR A 23 -18.71 -2.66 40.13
C THR A 23 -20.03 -3.01 40.80
N GLU A 24 -21.11 -2.31 40.52
CA GLU A 24 -22.47 -2.84 40.67
C GLU A 24 -23.13 -2.97 39.30
N ALA A 25 -23.31 -4.23 38.92
CA ALA A 25 -24.21 -4.65 37.89
C ALA A 25 -25.62 -4.76 38.45
N VAL A 26 -26.56 -3.99 37.98
CA VAL A 26 -27.97 -4.20 38.25
C VAL A 26 -28.62 -4.84 37.02
N SER A 27 -28.84 -6.14 37.14
CA SER A 27 -29.72 -6.89 36.25
C SER A 27 -31.16 -6.72 36.77
N VAL A 28 -32.06 -6.23 35.92
CA VAL A 28 -33.51 -6.29 36.19
C VAL A 28 -34.13 -7.28 35.21
N VAL A 29 -34.57 -8.35 35.81
CA VAL A 29 -35.33 -9.46 35.24
C VAL A 29 -36.75 -8.98 34.93
N GLY A 30 -37.23 -9.37 33.75
CA GLY A 30 -38.60 -9.16 33.32
C GLY A 30 -39.63 -9.95 34.14
N ASN A 31 -40.82 -9.41 34.24
CA ASN A 31 -41.96 -10.21 34.60
C ASN A 31 -43.18 -9.84 33.75
N LYS A 32 -43.71 -10.87 33.07
CA LYS A 32 -45.01 -10.87 32.38
C LYS A 32 -46.11 -10.99 33.43
N GLY A 33 -47.16 -10.16 33.33
CA GLY A 33 -48.39 -10.35 34.09
C GLY A 33 -49.60 -9.90 33.29
N LYS A 34 -50.30 -10.85 32.70
CA LYS A 34 -51.68 -10.70 32.23
C LYS A 34 -52.60 -10.60 33.42
N GLY A 35 -53.60 -9.72 33.37
CA GLY A 35 -54.69 -9.67 34.30
C GLY A 35 -55.89 -8.89 33.77
N ASN A 36 -56.78 -9.58 33.07
CA ASN A 36 -58.14 -9.14 32.87
C ASN A 36 -58.90 -9.13 34.18
N VAL A 37 -59.57 -8.05 34.51
CA VAL A 37 -60.71 -8.12 35.48
C VAL A 37 -61.89 -7.36 34.88
N ILE A 38 -62.91 -8.16 34.60
CA ILE A 38 -64.31 -7.79 34.34
C ILE A 38 -64.91 -7.49 35.68
N GLY A 39 -65.58 -6.39 35.81
CA GLY A 39 -66.43 -6.08 37.00
C GLY A 39 -67.72 -5.41 36.52
N THR A 40 -68.76 -6.17 36.66
CA THR A 40 -70.12 -5.92 36.23
C THR A 40 -70.95 -5.33 37.37
N VAL A 41 -71.72 -4.28 37.04
CA VAL A 41 -73.15 -4.01 37.34
C VAL A 41 -73.69 -3.95 38.77
N LEU A 42 -74.50 -2.96 38.99
CA LEU A 42 -75.88 -2.90 39.47
C LEU A 42 -76.12 -1.47 39.99
N GLY A 43 -77.01 -0.64 39.52
CA GLY A 43 -78.45 -0.85 39.40
C GLY A 43 -79.15 -0.04 40.47
N GLY A 44 -79.81 1.05 40.12
CA GLY A 44 -80.61 1.83 41.07
C GLY A 44 -81.40 2.93 40.36
N SER A 45 -82.67 2.64 40.20
CA SER A 45 -83.68 3.48 39.59
C SER A 45 -84.14 4.64 40.46
N GLY A 46 -84.54 5.76 39.84
CA GLY A 46 -85.43 6.67 40.51
C GLY A 46 -85.48 8.11 39.94
N GLY A 47 -86.54 8.45 39.17
CA GLY A 47 -87.28 9.71 39.34
C GLY A 47 -86.93 10.90 38.45
N ILE A 48 -87.66 10.99 37.35
CA ILE A 48 -88.38 12.15 36.70
C ILE A 48 -88.16 13.54 37.33
N MET A 49 -87.69 14.52 36.52
CA MET A 49 -88.37 15.78 36.20
C MET A 49 -87.64 16.49 35.03
N ALA A 50 -88.46 16.99 34.11
CA ALA A 50 -88.06 17.75 32.93
C ALA A 50 -87.58 19.14 33.31
N GLY A 51 -86.54 19.63 32.60
CA GLY A 51 -86.12 21.00 32.56
C GLY A 51 -85.30 21.25 31.35
N ASP A 52 -85.93 21.80 30.36
CA ASP A 52 -85.37 22.24 29.08
C ASP A 52 -84.42 23.42 29.32
N THR A 53 -83.19 23.35 28.95
CA THR A 53 -82.36 24.48 28.56
C THR A 53 -81.05 24.00 27.89
N GLY A 54 -80.87 24.39 26.64
CA GLY A 54 -79.62 24.78 26.04
C GLY A 54 -78.51 23.72 25.95
N SER A 55 -78.58 22.83 24.96
CA SER A 55 -77.48 22.00 24.54
C SER A 55 -76.37 22.88 23.95
N SER A 56 -75.50 23.36 24.76
CA SER A 56 -74.14 23.75 24.25
C SER A 56 -73.34 22.46 24.07
N SER A 57 -73.27 21.96 22.89
CA SER A 57 -72.35 20.93 22.49
C SER A 57 -70.92 21.46 22.70
N MET A 58 -70.34 21.19 23.87
CA MET A 58 -68.87 21.27 24.02
C MET A 58 -68.29 20.24 23.08
N LEU A 59 -67.91 20.66 21.87
CA LEU A 59 -66.99 19.97 21.05
C LEU A 59 -65.68 19.83 21.88
N ASN A 60 -65.51 18.68 22.54
CA ASN A 60 -64.24 18.24 23.02
C ASN A 60 -63.35 18.06 21.77
N THR A 61 -62.72 19.15 21.32
CA THR A 61 -61.62 19.06 20.39
C THR A 61 -60.52 18.31 21.12
N VAL A 62 -60.42 17.01 20.86
CA VAL A 62 -59.25 16.23 21.29
C VAL A 62 -58.05 16.91 20.62
N ILE A 63 -57.30 17.67 21.38
CA ILE A 63 -56.04 18.27 20.93
C ILE A 63 -55.09 17.11 20.74
N GLU A 64 -54.94 16.60 19.53
CA GLU A 64 -53.95 15.55 19.22
C GLU A 64 -52.54 16.09 19.51
N GLU A 65 -51.80 15.36 20.33
CA GLU A 65 -50.40 15.71 20.65
C GLU A 65 -49.51 15.53 19.39
N PRO A 66 -48.45 16.33 19.27
CA PRO A 66 -47.49 16.16 18.18
C PRO A 66 -46.75 14.81 18.29
N GLU A 67 -46.59 14.17 17.13
CA GLU A 67 -45.91 12.90 17.00
C GLU A 67 -44.96 12.88 15.79
N PHE A 68 -43.83 12.17 15.94
CA PHE A 68 -42.96 11.89 14.83
C PHE A 68 -43.62 10.88 13.90
N THR A 69 -43.52 11.11 12.58
CA THR A 69 -44.12 10.23 11.57
C THR A 69 -43.15 9.23 10.99
N GLU A 70 -41.87 9.57 10.99
CA GLU A 70 -40.78 8.76 10.43
C GLU A 70 -39.56 8.88 11.33
N PHE A 71 -38.68 7.82 11.32
CA PHE A 71 -37.42 7.87 12.02
C PHE A 71 -36.40 8.69 11.23
N ILE A 72 -35.49 9.35 11.93
CA ILE A 72 -34.34 9.99 11.31
C ILE A 72 -33.37 8.89 10.86
N GLU A 73 -33.06 8.86 9.58
CA GLU A 73 -32.16 7.88 9.01
C GLU A 73 -30.71 8.11 9.49
N ASN A 74 -29.99 7.01 9.75
CA ASN A 74 -28.56 7.07 9.92
C ASN A 74 -27.90 7.24 8.54
N VAL A 75 -27.03 8.24 8.40
CA VAL A 75 -26.41 8.60 7.13
C VAL A 75 -24.90 8.45 7.23
N THR A 76 -24.29 7.78 6.25
CA THR A 76 -22.83 7.74 6.08
C THR A 76 -22.46 8.58 4.85
N VAL A 77 -21.56 9.54 5.03
CA VAL A 77 -21.17 10.48 3.96
C VAL A 77 -19.67 10.74 4.01
N PRO A 78 -18.98 10.83 2.85
CA PRO A 78 -17.60 11.29 2.82
C PRO A 78 -17.47 12.77 3.25
N ALA A 79 -16.40 13.10 3.95
CA ALA A 79 -16.04 14.47 4.25
C ALA A 79 -16.01 15.33 2.97
N GLY A 80 -16.42 16.59 3.08
CA GLY A 80 -16.54 17.52 1.95
C GLY A 80 -17.87 17.46 1.19
N ARG A 81 -18.75 16.48 1.45
CA ARG A 81 -20.07 16.36 0.85
C ARG A 81 -21.11 17.09 1.68
N ASN A 82 -22.29 17.29 1.09
CA ASN A 82 -23.43 17.87 1.78
C ASN A 82 -24.34 16.75 2.29
N VAL A 83 -24.95 16.96 3.44
CA VAL A 83 -25.92 16.04 4.03
C VAL A 83 -27.22 16.77 4.36
N LYS A 84 -28.33 16.03 4.29
CA LYS A 84 -29.67 16.49 4.62
C LYS A 84 -30.32 15.46 5.55
N LEU A 85 -30.62 15.87 6.78
CA LEU A 85 -31.36 15.06 7.75
C LEU A 85 -32.81 15.52 7.79
N ARG A 86 -33.77 14.61 7.93
CA ARG A 86 -35.21 14.94 7.94
C ARG A 86 -35.83 14.60 9.28
N CYS A 87 -36.72 15.50 9.74
CA CYS A 87 -37.58 15.28 10.88
C CYS A 87 -39.02 15.64 10.51
N SER A 88 -39.86 14.64 10.45
CA SER A 88 -41.26 14.77 10.05
C SER A 88 -42.19 14.64 11.26
N VAL A 89 -43.09 15.60 11.45
CA VAL A 89 -43.95 15.69 12.64
C VAL A 89 -45.38 15.92 12.20
N ARG A 90 -46.34 15.14 12.75
CA ARG A 90 -47.77 15.39 12.61
C ARG A 90 -48.31 16.12 13.83
N ASN A 91 -49.42 16.80 13.69
CA ASN A 91 -50.17 17.51 14.75
C ASN A 91 -49.33 18.50 15.55
N LEU A 92 -48.32 19.16 14.90
CA LEU A 92 -47.39 20.06 15.61
C LEU A 92 -48.09 21.23 16.33
N GLY A 93 -49.21 21.73 15.85
CA GLY A 93 -49.93 22.84 16.47
C GLY A 93 -49.06 24.07 16.67
N SER A 94 -49.02 24.57 17.91
CA SER A 94 -48.21 25.73 18.33
C SER A 94 -46.81 25.35 18.80
N TYR A 95 -46.49 24.06 18.89
CA TYR A 95 -45.15 23.57 19.29
C TYR A 95 -44.10 23.87 18.24
N LYS A 96 -42.83 23.80 18.67
CA LYS A 96 -41.65 24.05 17.79
C LYS A 96 -40.76 22.88 17.74
N VAL A 97 -40.12 22.67 16.57
CA VAL A 97 -39.10 21.66 16.34
C VAL A 97 -37.73 22.30 16.49
N ALA A 98 -36.80 21.62 17.17
CA ALA A 98 -35.40 22.03 17.28
C ALA A 98 -34.46 20.91 16.83
N TRP A 99 -33.40 21.27 16.12
CA TRP A 99 -32.29 20.39 15.82
C TRP A 99 -31.10 20.66 16.73
N MET A 100 -30.50 19.61 17.26
CA MET A 100 -29.33 19.69 18.14
C MET A 100 -28.27 18.68 17.73
N HIS A 101 -27.00 19.03 17.87
CA HIS A 101 -25.89 18.07 17.86
C HIS A 101 -25.71 17.56 19.28
N PHE A 102 -25.99 16.28 19.52
CA PHE A 102 -26.13 15.75 20.88
C PHE A 102 -24.79 15.73 21.62
N GLU A 103 -23.72 15.21 21.02
CA GLU A 103 -22.41 15.09 21.64
C GLU A 103 -21.79 16.48 21.96
N GLN A 104 -22.05 17.47 21.13
CA GLN A 104 -21.56 18.83 21.34
C GLN A 104 -22.50 19.66 22.23
N SER A 105 -23.65 19.11 22.64
CA SER A 105 -24.71 19.81 23.35
C SER A 105 -25.11 21.16 22.69
N ALA A 106 -25.01 21.22 21.38
CA ALA A 106 -25.19 22.42 20.59
C ALA A 106 -26.57 22.47 19.95
N ILE A 107 -27.33 23.58 20.21
CA ILE A 107 -28.58 23.87 19.50
C ILE A 107 -28.20 24.42 18.13
N LEU A 108 -28.63 23.75 17.07
CA LEU A 108 -28.37 24.13 15.68
C LEU A 108 -29.45 25.04 15.13
N THR A 109 -30.71 24.63 15.28
CA THR A 109 -31.86 25.38 14.78
C THR A 109 -33.03 25.31 15.74
N VAL A 110 -33.89 26.30 15.69
CA VAL A 110 -35.20 26.31 16.36
C VAL A 110 -36.22 26.68 15.31
N HIS A 111 -37.14 25.77 15.03
CA HIS A 111 -38.16 25.89 13.99
C HIS A 111 -37.50 26.24 12.64
N ASN A 112 -37.73 27.43 12.08
CA ASN A 112 -37.18 27.88 10.81
C ASN A 112 -35.93 28.77 10.96
N HIS A 113 -35.42 28.93 12.18
CA HIS A 113 -34.29 29.82 12.47
C HIS A 113 -33.03 29.02 12.82
N VAL A 114 -31.92 29.38 12.20
CA VAL A 114 -30.58 28.88 12.54
C VAL A 114 -30.11 29.64 13.76
N ILE A 115 -29.69 28.92 14.82
CA ILE A 115 -29.22 29.49 16.10
C ILE A 115 -27.69 29.44 16.17
N THR A 116 -27.07 28.38 15.61
CA THR A 116 -25.62 28.23 15.59
C THR A 116 -24.93 29.29 14.73
N ARG A 117 -23.70 29.64 15.07
CA ARG A 117 -22.83 30.50 14.26
C ARG A 117 -22.12 29.75 13.12
N ASN A 118 -22.30 28.43 13.01
CA ASN A 118 -21.70 27.63 11.95
C ASN A 118 -22.39 27.93 10.61
N PRO A 119 -21.70 28.57 9.62
CA PRO A 119 -22.30 28.97 8.35
C PRO A 119 -22.67 27.79 7.44
N ARG A 120 -22.16 26.58 7.76
CA ARG A 120 -22.43 25.35 7.02
C ARG A 120 -23.82 24.78 7.33
N ILE A 121 -24.46 25.24 8.39
CA ILE A 121 -25.77 24.78 8.85
C ILE A 121 -26.87 25.66 8.28
N SER A 122 -27.90 25.02 7.73
CA SER A 122 -29.14 25.67 7.34
C SER A 122 -30.34 24.75 7.59
N VAL A 123 -31.53 25.33 7.62
CA VAL A 123 -32.77 24.60 7.82
C VAL A 123 -33.80 25.00 6.75
N THR A 124 -34.51 24.03 6.21
CA THR A 124 -35.66 24.26 5.34
C THR A 124 -36.85 23.48 5.85
N HIS A 125 -38.01 24.00 5.56
CA HIS A 125 -39.27 23.42 5.96
C HIS A 125 -40.20 23.32 4.77
N ASP A 126 -40.76 22.14 4.53
CA ASP A 126 -41.75 21.95 3.52
C ASP A 126 -43.13 22.33 4.05
N LYS A 127 -43.69 23.43 3.53
CA LYS A 127 -45.00 23.94 3.92
C LYS A 127 -46.18 23.21 3.26
N HIS A 128 -45.90 22.48 2.18
CA HIS A 128 -46.91 21.79 1.39
C HIS A 128 -47.05 20.32 1.79
N ASP A 129 -46.13 19.82 2.61
CA ASP A 129 -46.17 18.46 3.13
C ASP A 129 -47.21 18.33 4.25
N ARG A 130 -48.09 17.32 4.16
CA ARG A 130 -49.09 16.92 5.17
C ARG A 130 -48.48 16.67 6.53
N HIS A 131 -47.19 16.22 6.56
CA HIS A 131 -46.42 15.84 7.75
C HIS A 131 -45.46 16.89 8.24
N ARG A 132 -45.43 18.09 7.67
CA ARG A 132 -44.57 19.21 8.08
C ARG A 132 -43.15 18.73 8.43
N THR A 133 -42.31 18.54 7.38
CA THR A 133 -40.94 18.06 7.53
C THR A 133 -39.96 19.20 7.64
N TRP A 134 -39.07 19.15 8.65
CA TRP A 134 -37.92 20.03 8.83
C TRP A 134 -36.66 19.32 8.37
N TYR A 135 -35.95 19.93 7.44
CA TYR A 135 -34.70 19.43 6.91
C TYR A 135 -33.54 20.23 7.48
N LEU A 136 -32.64 19.53 8.21
CA LEU A 136 -31.36 20.08 8.60
C LEU A 136 -30.35 19.83 7.48
N HIS A 137 -29.74 20.88 6.96
CA HIS A 137 -28.69 20.80 5.94
C HIS A 137 -27.35 21.08 6.60
N ILE A 138 -26.36 20.25 6.31
CA ILE A 138 -24.96 20.43 6.71
C ILE A 138 -24.15 20.41 5.41
N ASN A 139 -23.62 21.56 5.02
CA ASN A 139 -22.81 21.69 3.81
C ASN A 139 -21.35 21.48 4.13
N ASN A 140 -20.61 20.87 3.17
CA ASN A 140 -19.19 20.62 3.32
C ASN A 140 -18.87 19.93 4.67
N VAL A 141 -19.42 18.73 4.85
CA VAL A 141 -19.32 17.96 6.11
C VAL A 141 -17.84 17.70 6.46
N HIS A 142 -17.47 17.95 7.69
CA HIS A 142 -16.15 17.66 8.27
C HIS A 142 -16.24 16.44 9.20
N GLU A 143 -15.10 15.84 9.52
CA GLU A 143 -15.04 14.67 10.41
C GLU A 143 -15.61 14.99 11.81
N GLU A 144 -15.44 16.22 12.29
CA GLU A 144 -15.98 16.72 13.55
C GLU A 144 -17.52 16.82 13.61
N ASP A 145 -18.19 16.80 12.45
CA ASP A 145 -19.66 16.79 12.37
C ASP A 145 -20.25 15.39 12.64
N ARG A 146 -19.41 14.37 12.80
CA ARG A 146 -19.82 13.01 13.15
C ARG A 146 -20.51 13.00 14.50
N GLY A 147 -21.66 12.31 14.60
CA GLY A 147 -22.36 12.18 15.86
C GLY A 147 -23.85 12.00 15.72
N ARG A 148 -24.54 12.06 16.86
CA ARG A 148 -26.00 11.98 16.93
C ARG A 148 -26.61 13.37 16.76
N TYR A 149 -27.57 13.45 15.87
CA TYR A 149 -28.39 14.62 15.65
C TYR A 149 -29.77 14.34 16.22
N MET A 150 -30.21 15.21 17.14
CA MET A 150 -31.48 15.10 17.83
C MET A 150 -32.47 16.10 17.24
N CYS A 151 -33.64 15.59 16.87
CA CYS A 151 -34.81 16.40 16.61
C CYS A 151 -35.71 16.38 17.86
N GLN A 152 -36.03 17.53 18.39
CA GLN A 152 -36.81 17.69 19.61
C GLN A 152 -38.04 18.52 19.36
N ILE A 153 -39.18 18.12 19.94
CA ILE A 153 -40.43 18.90 19.98
C ILE A 153 -40.57 19.40 21.43
N ASN A 154 -40.87 20.69 21.59
CA ASN A 154 -40.98 21.38 22.90
C ASN A 154 -42.32 21.13 23.59
N THR A 155 -42.81 19.91 23.64
CA THR A 155 -43.94 19.50 24.45
C THR A 155 -43.63 19.56 25.94
N VAL A 156 -44.62 19.48 26.81
CA VAL A 156 -44.46 19.51 28.27
C VAL A 156 -43.40 18.46 28.72
N THR A 157 -43.53 17.25 28.22
CA THR A 157 -42.48 16.21 28.23
C THR A 157 -41.82 16.19 26.85
N ALA A 158 -40.64 16.79 26.73
CA ALA A 158 -39.96 16.92 25.45
C ALA A 158 -39.90 15.59 24.70
N LYS A 159 -40.49 15.54 23.49
CA LYS A 159 -40.39 14.38 22.58
C LYS A 159 -39.13 14.51 21.75
N THR A 160 -38.29 13.46 21.72
CA THR A 160 -37.00 13.45 21.04
C THR A 160 -36.83 12.26 20.14
N GLN A 161 -36.10 12.46 19.04
CA GLN A 161 -35.72 11.43 18.10
C GLN A 161 -34.30 11.68 17.62
N PHE A 162 -33.56 10.60 17.34
CA PHE A 162 -32.14 10.67 17.00
C PHE A 162 -31.87 10.03 15.62
N GLY A 163 -30.95 10.64 14.89
CA GLY A 163 -30.28 10.05 13.73
C GLY A 163 -28.77 10.17 13.91
N TYR A 164 -28.01 9.26 13.34
CA TYR A 164 -26.55 9.26 13.42
C TYR A 164 -25.92 9.66 12.08
N LEU A 165 -25.07 10.67 12.09
CA LEU A 165 -24.24 11.04 10.96
C LEU A 165 -22.86 10.42 11.13
N ASN A 166 -22.54 9.48 10.25
CA ASN A 166 -21.22 8.89 10.16
C ASN A 166 -20.42 9.60 9.05
N VAL A 167 -19.32 10.23 9.39
CA VAL A 167 -18.45 10.90 8.43
C VAL A 167 -17.23 10.03 8.18
N VAL A 168 -16.98 9.72 6.92
CA VAL A 168 -15.85 8.92 6.48
C VAL A 168 -14.87 9.78 5.70
N VAL A 169 -13.57 9.48 5.85
CA VAL A 169 -12.49 10.18 5.15
C VAL A 169 -11.72 9.16 4.31
N PRO A 170 -11.61 9.36 2.99
CA PRO A 170 -10.83 8.47 2.16
C PRO A 170 -9.35 8.44 2.61
N PRO A 171 -8.62 7.38 2.26
CA PRO A 171 -7.22 7.29 2.62
C PRO A 171 -6.39 8.35 1.90
N ASN A 172 -5.40 8.89 2.61
CA ASN A 172 -4.37 9.77 2.07
C ASN A 172 -3.01 9.33 2.58
N ILE A 173 -2.04 9.10 1.69
CA ILE A 173 -0.67 8.72 2.07
C ILE A 173 0.12 9.98 2.41
N ASP A 174 0.75 9.97 3.58
CA ASP A 174 1.65 11.03 4.02
C ASP A 174 3.05 10.80 3.42
N ASP A 175 3.40 11.60 2.43
CA ASP A 175 4.67 11.51 1.73
C ASP A 175 5.87 11.82 2.63
N SER A 176 5.71 12.69 3.63
CA SER A 176 6.78 13.09 4.55
C SER A 176 7.15 12.00 5.55
N LEU A 177 6.19 11.14 5.90
CA LEU A 177 6.36 10.03 6.84
C LEU A 177 6.51 8.67 6.14
N SER A 178 6.44 8.65 4.81
CA SER A 178 6.58 7.45 3.98
C SER A 178 7.91 7.45 3.24
N SER A 179 8.49 6.26 3.05
CA SER A 179 9.75 6.09 2.31
C SER A 179 9.65 6.64 0.89
N SER A 180 10.75 7.22 0.41
CA SER A 180 10.99 7.59 -0.99
C SER A 180 11.80 6.48 -1.69
N ASP A 181 12.17 6.70 -2.96
CA ASP A 181 13.08 5.83 -3.71
C ASP A 181 14.39 5.65 -2.95
N ILE A 182 14.88 4.41 -2.90
CA ILE A 182 16.10 4.06 -2.18
C ILE A 182 17.11 3.35 -3.06
N ILE A 183 18.39 3.57 -2.74
CA ILE A 183 19.52 2.85 -3.31
C ILE A 183 20.27 2.20 -2.16
N VAL A 184 20.46 0.90 -2.23
CA VAL A 184 21.05 0.11 -1.14
C VAL A 184 22.11 -0.85 -1.68
N ARG A 185 23.01 -1.34 -0.84
CA ARG A 185 23.99 -2.37 -1.22
C ARG A 185 23.37 -3.76 -1.16
N GLU A 186 23.72 -4.62 -2.11
CA GLU A 186 23.34 -6.04 -2.09
C GLU A 186 23.72 -6.70 -0.77
N GLY A 187 22.85 -7.51 -0.20
CA GLY A 187 23.02 -8.18 1.08
C GLY A 187 22.70 -7.35 2.32
N SER A 188 22.35 -6.06 2.17
CA SER A 188 21.88 -5.24 3.30
C SER A 188 20.41 -5.54 3.66
N ASN A 189 19.99 -5.14 4.86
CA ASN A 189 18.59 -5.16 5.26
C ASN A 189 17.97 -3.81 4.94
N ILE A 190 16.72 -3.81 4.49
CA ILE A 190 15.95 -2.60 4.21
C ILE A 190 14.63 -2.61 4.96
N SER A 191 14.11 -1.42 5.23
CA SER A 191 12.81 -1.19 5.84
C SER A 191 12.10 -0.08 5.05
N LEU A 192 11.03 -0.44 4.35
CA LEU A 192 10.16 0.50 3.64
C LEU A 192 9.00 0.84 4.54
N ARG A 193 8.74 2.12 4.75
CA ARG A 193 7.67 2.62 5.59
C ARG A 193 6.62 3.32 4.76
N CYS A 194 5.35 3.12 5.11
CA CYS A 194 4.23 3.82 4.52
C CYS A 194 3.25 4.25 5.61
N ARG A 195 2.87 5.53 5.58
CA ARG A 195 1.92 6.11 6.51
C ARG A 195 0.74 6.68 5.74
N ALA A 196 -0.45 6.33 6.22
CA ALA A 196 -1.68 6.87 5.66
C ALA A 196 -2.63 7.33 6.76
N THR A 197 -3.41 8.35 6.45
CA THR A 197 -4.49 8.92 7.28
C THR A 197 -5.82 8.68 6.58
N GLY A 198 -6.90 8.64 7.35
CA GLY A 198 -8.26 8.43 6.86
C GLY A 198 -9.18 7.95 7.98
N SER A 199 -10.47 8.00 7.77
CA SER A 199 -11.48 7.53 8.75
C SER A 199 -12.52 6.64 8.03
N PRO A 200 -12.59 5.34 8.36
CA PRO A 200 -11.78 4.56 9.29
C PRO A 200 -10.29 4.56 8.96
N ARG A 201 -9.43 4.18 9.94
CA ARG A 201 -7.99 4.07 9.74
C ARG A 201 -7.68 3.14 8.54
N PRO A 202 -6.86 3.58 7.56
CA PRO A 202 -6.52 2.76 6.41
C PRO A 202 -5.68 1.54 6.79
N ILE A 203 -5.92 0.45 6.07
CA ILE A 203 -5.06 -0.74 6.04
C ILE A 203 -4.04 -0.53 4.92
N ILE A 204 -2.77 -0.79 5.23
CA ILE A 204 -1.65 -0.68 4.30
C ILE A 204 -1.27 -2.06 3.80
N LYS A 205 -1.19 -2.20 2.48
CA LYS A 205 -0.69 -3.40 1.80
C LYS A 205 0.44 -3.05 0.85
N TRP A 206 1.42 -3.94 0.77
CA TRP A 206 2.55 -3.83 -0.13
C TRP A 206 2.46 -4.89 -1.22
N LYS A 207 2.75 -4.47 -2.45
CA LYS A 207 2.87 -5.35 -3.62
C LYS A 207 4.02 -4.89 -4.49
N ARG A 208 4.52 -5.77 -5.34
CA ARG A 208 5.40 -5.36 -6.43
C ARG A 208 4.58 -4.84 -7.62
N ASP A 209 5.12 -3.81 -8.27
CA ASP A 209 4.48 -3.16 -9.44
C ASP A 209 4.38 -4.11 -10.65
N ASP A 210 5.33 -5.04 -10.76
CA ASP A 210 5.39 -6.08 -11.79
C ASP A 210 4.57 -7.33 -11.45
N ASN A 211 3.79 -7.32 -10.36
CA ASN A 211 3.03 -8.46 -9.83
C ASN A 211 3.87 -9.68 -9.44
N SER A 212 5.20 -9.57 -9.39
CA SER A 212 6.06 -10.61 -8.85
C SER A 212 5.95 -10.70 -7.33
N THR A 213 6.53 -11.74 -6.76
CA THR A 213 6.54 -11.96 -5.31
C THR A 213 7.53 -11.05 -4.58
N ILE A 214 7.27 -10.79 -3.30
CA ILE A 214 8.15 -10.09 -2.38
C ILE A 214 8.91 -11.13 -1.57
N THR A 215 10.23 -11.09 -1.62
CA THR A 215 11.12 -11.94 -0.82
C THR A 215 11.44 -11.24 0.50
N ILE A 216 10.77 -11.59 1.58
CA ILE A 216 11.04 -11.04 2.91
C ILE A 216 12.40 -11.54 3.43
N ASN A 217 12.65 -12.84 3.26
CA ASN A 217 13.89 -13.50 3.56
C ASN A 217 13.99 -14.81 2.74
N LYS A 218 15.10 -15.55 2.87
CA LYS A 218 15.34 -16.79 2.10
C LYS A 218 14.21 -17.83 2.16
N ASN A 219 13.44 -17.85 3.25
CA ASN A 219 12.42 -18.86 3.53
C ASN A 219 11.00 -18.30 3.51
N HIS A 220 10.82 -17.00 3.31
CA HIS A 220 9.53 -16.34 3.37
C HIS A 220 9.33 -15.44 2.14
N ILE A 221 8.49 -15.91 1.23
CA ILE A 221 8.11 -15.22 -0.01
C ILE A 221 6.60 -15.04 0.02
N VAL A 222 6.13 -13.85 -0.31
CA VAL A 222 4.71 -13.48 -0.27
C VAL A 222 4.31 -12.73 -1.54
N ASN A 223 3.05 -12.81 -1.93
CA ASN A 223 2.50 -11.98 -3.01
C ASN A 223 2.15 -10.57 -2.54
N GLU A 224 1.72 -10.46 -1.28
CA GLU A 224 1.35 -9.21 -0.61
C GLU A 224 1.86 -9.24 0.83
N TRP A 225 2.18 -8.07 1.36
CA TRP A 225 2.50 -7.89 2.77
C TRP A 225 1.57 -6.85 3.38
N GLU A 226 0.99 -7.12 4.54
CA GLU A 226 0.13 -6.17 5.24
C GLU A 226 0.87 -5.59 6.45
N GLY A 227 0.90 -4.27 6.53
CA GLY A 227 1.53 -3.52 7.62
C GLY A 227 2.11 -2.19 7.17
N ASP A 228 2.30 -1.28 8.10
CA ASP A 228 2.85 0.07 7.88
C ASP A 228 4.35 0.01 7.43
N THR A 229 5.01 -1.11 7.67
CA THR A 229 6.43 -1.33 7.39
C THR A 229 6.64 -2.67 6.70
N LEU A 230 7.41 -2.65 5.61
CA LEU A 230 7.88 -3.83 4.90
C LEU A 230 9.39 -3.95 5.13
N GLU A 231 9.82 -5.03 5.79
CA GLU A 231 11.23 -5.32 6.04
C GLU A 231 11.70 -6.44 5.12
N ILE A 232 12.83 -6.22 4.42
CA ILE A 232 13.48 -7.22 3.56
C ILE A 232 14.86 -7.47 4.11
N ILE A 233 15.15 -8.75 4.43
CA ILE A 233 16.43 -9.17 5.04
C ILE A 233 17.33 -9.71 3.95
N ARG A 234 18.54 -9.11 3.84
CA ARG A 234 19.60 -9.47 2.87
C ARG A 234 19.09 -9.35 1.44
N ILE A 235 18.68 -8.14 1.09
CA ILE A 235 18.19 -7.81 -0.25
C ILE A 235 19.17 -8.23 -1.35
N SER A 236 18.65 -8.76 -2.43
CA SER A 236 19.42 -9.18 -3.60
C SER A 236 19.10 -8.32 -4.83
N ARG A 237 19.93 -8.44 -5.88
CA ARG A 237 19.67 -7.81 -7.18
C ARG A 237 18.32 -8.23 -7.81
N LEU A 238 17.80 -9.40 -7.45
CA LEU A 238 16.52 -9.91 -7.92
C LEU A 238 15.34 -9.17 -7.29
N ASP A 239 15.55 -8.54 -6.14
CA ASP A 239 14.53 -7.77 -5.43
C ASP A 239 14.44 -6.31 -5.93
N MET A 240 15.30 -5.92 -6.88
CA MET A 240 15.21 -4.60 -7.54
C MET A 240 13.85 -4.42 -8.20
N GLY A 241 13.36 -3.19 -8.20
CA GLY A 241 12.11 -2.86 -8.85
C GLY A 241 11.27 -1.87 -8.06
N ALA A 242 10.01 -1.75 -8.42
CA ALA A 242 9.08 -0.86 -7.76
C ALA A 242 8.16 -1.62 -6.81
N TYR A 243 8.02 -1.08 -5.62
CA TYR A 243 7.11 -1.54 -4.58
C TYR A 243 5.98 -0.53 -4.46
N LEU A 244 4.75 -1.02 -4.42
CA LEU A 244 3.55 -0.22 -4.23
C LEU A 244 3.09 -0.34 -2.78
N CYS A 245 3.06 0.79 -2.06
CA CYS A 245 2.31 0.92 -0.84
C CYS A 245 0.87 1.30 -1.20
N ILE A 246 -0.10 0.48 -0.84
CA ILE A 246 -1.52 0.66 -1.14
C ILE A 246 -2.26 0.88 0.17
N ALA A 247 -2.92 2.03 0.32
CA ALA A 247 -3.74 2.36 1.48
C ALA A 247 -5.22 2.32 1.11
N SER A 248 -6.01 1.57 1.88
CA SER A 248 -7.46 1.45 1.71
C SER A 248 -8.18 1.35 3.04
N ASN A 249 -9.38 1.94 3.13
CA ASN A 249 -10.26 1.87 4.31
C ASN A 249 -11.72 1.62 3.94
N GLY A 250 -11.99 1.10 2.74
CA GLY A 250 -13.33 0.89 2.23
C GLY A 250 -14.02 2.16 1.70
N VAL A 251 -13.38 3.34 1.84
CA VAL A 251 -13.86 4.62 1.30
C VAL A 251 -13.06 4.95 0.05
N PRO A 252 -13.67 5.05 -1.13
CA PRO A 252 -12.97 5.39 -2.35
C PRO A 252 -12.52 6.86 -2.38
N PRO A 253 -11.40 7.20 -3.10
CA PRO A 253 -10.55 6.27 -3.83
C PRO A 253 -9.52 5.56 -2.92
N THR A 254 -9.15 4.32 -3.25
CA THR A 254 -7.91 3.69 -2.74
C THR A 254 -6.72 4.43 -3.32
N VAL A 255 -5.71 4.70 -2.53
CA VAL A 255 -4.50 5.42 -2.96
C VAL A 255 -3.26 4.54 -2.87
N SER A 256 -2.27 4.81 -3.72
CA SER A 256 -1.02 4.08 -3.70
C SER A 256 0.18 5.00 -3.91
N LYS A 257 1.32 4.63 -3.31
CA LYS A 257 2.61 5.26 -3.50
C LYS A 257 3.59 4.24 -4.07
N ARG A 258 4.26 4.61 -5.14
CA ARG A 258 5.29 3.80 -5.80
C ARG A 258 6.65 4.18 -5.24
N ILE A 259 7.43 3.19 -4.79
CA ILE A 259 8.78 3.34 -4.24
C ILE A 259 9.72 2.46 -5.04
N LYS A 260 10.71 3.05 -5.69
CA LYS A 260 11.73 2.33 -6.45
C LYS A 260 12.87 1.90 -5.52
N VAL A 261 13.17 0.62 -5.55
CA VAL A 261 14.31 0.02 -4.84
C VAL A 261 15.37 -0.36 -5.86
N SER A 262 16.56 0.24 -5.73
CA SER A 262 17.74 -0.07 -6.52
C SER A 262 18.79 -0.74 -5.64
N VAL A 263 19.40 -1.82 -6.13
CA VAL A 263 20.39 -2.58 -5.37
C VAL A 263 21.75 -2.46 -6.07
N ASP A 264 22.71 -1.86 -5.39
CA ASP A 264 24.07 -1.66 -5.89
C ASP A 264 24.95 -2.87 -5.58
N PHE A 265 25.68 -3.32 -6.60
CA PHE A 265 26.65 -4.41 -6.47
C PHE A 265 27.82 -4.24 -7.45
N PRO A 266 29.01 -4.82 -7.13
CA PRO A 266 30.16 -4.80 -8.02
C PRO A 266 29.89 -5.62 -9.29
N PRO A 267 30.62 -5.36 -10.39
CA PRO A 267 30.50 -6.14 -11.59
C PRO A 267 30.81 -7.63 -11.35
N MET A 268 30.00 -8.48 -11.96
CA MET A 268 30.24 -9.93 -12.05
C MET A 268 30.30 -10.33 -13.52
N LEU A 269 31.24 -11.19 -13.87
CA LEU A 269 31.42 -11.65 -15.24
C LEU A 269 31.08 -13.13 -15.35
N LEU A 270 30.40 -13.47 -16.44
CA LEU A 270 30.17 -14.83 -16.90
C LEU A 270 30.81 -14.98 -18.28
N ILE A 271 31.71 -15.91 -18.43
CA ILE A 271 32.40 -16.21 -19.69
C ILE A 271 31.98 -17.63 -20.11
N PRO A 272 31.25 -17.79 -21.21
CA PRO A 272 30.78 -19.08 -21.67
C PRO A 272 31.93 -19.99 -22.08
N HIS A 273 32.93 -19.44 -22.78
CA HIS A 273 34.07 -20.17 -23.33
C HIS A 273 35.37 -19.46 -22.95
N GLN A 274 36.16 -20.10 -22.08
CA GLN A 274 37.46 -19.58 -21.66
C GLN A 274 38.64 -19.97 -22.55
N LEU A 275 38.41 -20.98 -23.44
CA LEU A 275 39.37 -21.46 -24.40
C LEU A 275 38.69 -21.55 -25.75
N VAL A 276 39.17 -20.83 -26.76
CA VAL A 276 38.58 -20.74 -28.08
C VAL A 276 39.64 -21.02 -29.14
N GLY A 277 39.44 -22.07 -29.90
CA GLY A 277 40.27 -22.42 -31.04
C GLY A 277 39.60 -22.00 -32.35
N VAL A 278 40.37 -21.51 -33.31
CA VAL A 278 39.88 -21.13 -34.63
C VAL A 278 40.91 -21.44 -35.70
N PRO A 279 40.50 -21.94 -36.90
CA PRO A 279 41.42 -22.07 -38.00
C PRO A 279 41.99 -20.73 -38.45
N GLU A 280 43.27 -20.68 -38.80
CA GLU A 280 43.89 -19.47 -39.38
C GLU A 280 43.14 -19.01 -40.64
N GLY A 281 43.01 -17.70 -40.82
CA GLY A 281 42.23 -17.07 -41.89
C GLY A 281 40.74 -16.88 -41.62
N PHE A 282 40.20 -17.51 -40.57
CA PHE A 282 38.78 -17.36 -40.22
C PHE A 282 38.55 -16.23 -39.19
N ASN A 283 37.29 -15.81 -39.09
CA ASN A 283 36.84 -14.90 -38.08
C ASN A 283 36.36 -15.67 -36.87
N VAL A 284 36.56 -15.11 -35.66
CA VAL A 284 36.06 -15.69 -34.41
C VAL A 284 35.41 -14.59 -33.53
N SER A 285 34.36 -14.94 -32.85
CA SER A 285 33.71 -14.09 -31.85
C SER A 285 33.86 -14.72 -30.48
N ILE A 286 34.33 -13.88 -29.52
CA ILE A 286 34.40 -14.23 -28.10
C ILE A 286 33.42 -13.36 -27.33
N GLU A 287 32.77 -13.93 -26.32
CA GLU A 287 31.64 -13.30 -25.64
C GLU A 287 31.87 -13.26 -24.12
N CYS A 288 31.34 -12.23 -23.49
CA CYS A 288 31.39 -11.99 -22.09
C CYS A 288 30.10 -11.33 -21.61
N PHE A 289 29.53 -11.82 -20.52
CA PHE A 289 28.31 -11.29 -19.94
C PHE A 289 28.61 -10.63 -18.60
N THR A 290 28.14 -9.42 -18.42
CA THR A 290 28.36 -8.64 -17.18
C THR A 290 27.03 -8.39 -16.49
N GLU A 291 27.02 -8.55 -15.18
CA GLU A 291 25.97 -8.03 -14.30
C GLU A 291 26.58 -6.97 -13.37
N ALA A 292 26.02 -5.77 -13.37
CA ALA A 292 26.50 -4.66 -12.53
C ALA A 292 25.43 -3.60 -12.28
N HIS A 293 25.41 -3.06 -11.07
CA HIS A 293 24.64 -1.86 -10.76
C HIS A 293 25.40 -0.98 -9.75
N PRO A 294 25.62 0.31 -10.04
CA PRO A 294 25.36 0.99 -11.31
C PRO A 294 26.02 0.29 -12.50
N THR A 295 25.50 0.60 -13.72
CA THR A 295 26.04 0.04 -14.96
C THR A 295 27.57 0.22 -15.03
N SER A 296 28.27 -0.87 -15.36
CA SER A 296 29.72 -0.86 -15.47
C SER A 296 30.21 -0.27 -16.80
N LEU A 297 31.41 0.30 -16.76
CA LEU A 297 32.21 0.52 -17.93
C LEU A 297 32.81 -0.82 -18.34
N ASN A 298 32.53 -1.27 -19.56
CA ASN A 298 32.95 -2.57 -20.07
C ASN A 298 33.87 -2.39 -21.27
N TYR A 299 34.99 -3.12 -21.30
CA TYR A 299 35.96 -3.04 -22.39
C TYR A 299 36.76 -4.34 -22.53
N TRP A 300 37.42 -4.49 -23.67
CA TRP A 300 38.31 -5.60 -23.99
C TRP A 300 39.76 -5.14 -23.98
N THR A 301 40.66 -6.01 -23.50
CA THR A 301 42.11 -5.85 -23.63
C THR A 301 42.76 -7.13 -24.14
N ARG A 302 43.94 -7.02 -24.70
CA ARG A 302 44.80 -8.19 -25.03
C ARG A 302 45.89 -8.32 -23.97
N GLY A 303 45.77 -9.35 -23.13
CA GLY A 303 46.62 -9.49 -21.94
C GLY A 303 46.56 -8.22 -21.06
N GLU A 304 47.74 -7.71 -20.69
CA GLU A 304 47.87 -6.43 -19.97
C GLU A 304 48.04 -5.21 -20.92
N GLY A 305 47.73 -5.41 -22.20
CA GLY A 305 47.87 -4.36 -23.21
C GLY A 305 46.76 -3.31 -23.15
N PRO A 306 46.76 -2.35 -24.12
CA PRO A 306 45.76 -1.28 -24.22
C PRO A 306 44.36 -1.83 -24.52
N ILE A 307 43.36 -0.95 -24.32
CA ILE A 307 41.99 -1.22 -24.68
C ILE A 307 41.87 -1.49 -26.17
N ILE A 308 41.14 -2.55 -26.52
CA ILE A 308 40.82 -2.91 -27.90
C ILE A 308 39.67 -2.03 -28.40
N HIS A 309 39.92 -1.30 -29.48
CA HIS A 309 38.93 -0.50 -30.16
C HIS A 309 38.53 -1.11 -31.49
N ASP A 310 37.43 -0.65 -32.04
CA ASP A 310 37.00 -1.00 -33.40
C ASP A 310 38.10 -0.67 -34.41
N SER A 311 38.39 -1.65 -35.28
CA SER A 311 39.38 -1.53 -36.32
C SER A 311 39.10 -2.53 -37.44
N TYR A 312 39.91 -2.58 -38.48
CA TYR A 312 39.82 -3.62 -39.49
C TYR A 312 40.05 -5.02 -38.92
N LYS A 313 40.75 -5.14 -37.77
CA LYS A 313 41.10 -6.39 -37.11
C LYS A 313 40.07 -6.81 -36.04
N TYR A 314 39.52 -5.85 -35.33
CA TYR A 314 38.66 -6.02 -34.18
C TYR A 314 37.31 -5.33 -34.39
N LYS A 315 36.22 -6.02 -34.11
CA LYS A 315 34.89 -5.44 -34.01
C LYS A 315 34.38 -5.64 -32.58
N VAL A 316 34.09 -4.52 -31.88
CA VAL A 316 33.62 -4.50 -30.49
C VAL A 316 32.14 -4.18 -30.46
N GLU A 317 31.34 -5.06 -29.92
CA GLU A 317 29.90 -4.90 -29.82
C GLU A 317 29.48 -5.03 -28.34
N SER A 318 28.59 -4.15 -27.89
CA SER A 318 28.02 -4.19 -26.55
C SER A 318 26.53 -3.87 -26.61
N SER A 319 25.72 -4.64 -25.88
CA SER A 319 24.28 -4.41 -25.80
C SER A 319 23.77 -4.61 -24.37
N ILE A 320 22.75 -3.80 -23.99
CA ILE A 320 22.08 -3.92 -22.70
C ILE A 320 21.11 -5.07 -22.78
N GLY A 321 21.15 -5.94 -21.77
CA GLY A 321 20.25 -7.08 -21.63
C GLY A 321 18.99 -6.78 -20.82
N ALA A 322 18.20 -7.80 -20.60
CA ALA A 322 17.09 -7.80 -19.67
C ALA A 322 17.39 -8.81 -18.54
N PRO A 323 17.33 -8.39 -17.27
CA PRO A 323 17.07 -7.03 -16.76
C PRO A 323 18.23 -6.04 -17.04
N VAL A 324 17.95 -4.74 -16.89
CA VAL A 324 18.85 -3.63 -17.29
C VAL A 324 20.25 -3.63 -16.66
N TYR A 325 20.48 -4.38 -15.60
CA TYR A 325 21.79 -4.54 -14.97
C TYR A 325 22.68 -5.58 -15.69
N LYS A 326 22.19 -6.24 -16.75
CA LYS A 326 22.96 -7.17 -17.60
C LYS A 326 23.49 -6.44 -18.82
N THR A 327 24.73 -6.76 -19.20
CA THR A 327 25.35 -6.27 -20.44
C THR A 327 25.98 -7.43 -21.17
N TYR A 328 25.77 -7.54 -22.48
CA TYR A 328 26.40 -8.49 -23.37
C TYR A 328 27.55 -7.82 -24.09
N MET A 329 28.75 -8.42 -24.05
CA MET A 329 29.94 -7.95 -24.72
C MET A 329 30.39 -8.99 -25.71
N LYS A 330 30.71 -8.58 -26.93
CA LYS A 330 31.21 -9.44 -27.98
C LYS A 330 32.38 -8.77 -28.65
N LEU A 331 33.49 -9.50 -28.79
CA LEU A 331 34.66 -9.12 -29.54
C LEU A 331 34.81 -10.10 -30.73
N THR A 332 34.78 -9.59 -31.94
CA THR A 332 35.07 -10.36 -33.15
C THR A 332 36.50 -10.05 -33.62
N VAL A 333 37.31 -11.08 -33.73
CA VAL A 333 38.66 -10.99 -34.31
C VAL A 333 38.57 -11.51 -35.75
N THR A 334 38.89 -10.62 -36.70
CA THR A 334 38.80 -10.94 -38.11
C THR A 334 40.11 -11.48 -38.65
N ASN A 335 40.04 -12.45 -39.55
CA ASN A 335 41.19 -13.06 -40.25
C ASN A 335 42.30 -13.46 -39.25
N VAL A 336 41.98 -14.41 -38.36
CA VAL A 336 42.87 -14.85 -37.31
C VAL A 336 44.15 -15.45 -37.87
N SER A 337 45.28 -15.08 -37.26
CA SER A 337 46.65 -15.54 -37.56
C SER A 337 47.34 -15.98 -36.27
N SER A 338 48.46 -16.70 -36.38
CA SER A 338 49.29 -17.07 -35.23
C SER A 338 49.72 -15.87 -34.35
N GLY A 339 49.79 -14.67 -34.95
CA GLY A 339 50.04 -13.42 -34.21
C GLY A 339 48.89 -13.03 -33.29
N ASP A 340 47.68 -13.58 -33.46
CA ASP A 340 46.51 -13.26 -32.63
C ASP A 340 46.33 -14.21 -31.44
N ASP A 341 47.14 -15.23 -31.35
CA ASP A 341 47.16 -16.16 -30.23
C ASP A 341 47.47 -15.40 -28.93
N GLY A 342 46.79 -15.83 -27.88
CA GLY A 342 47.05 -15.24 -26.56
C GLY A 342 45.81 -15.04 -25.72
N ILE A 343 45.98 -14.20 -24.72
CA ILE A 343 44.94 -13.92 -23.73
C ILE A 343 44.22 -12.64 -24.11
N TYR A 344 42.88 -12.76 -24.16
CA TYR A 344 41.95 -11.63 -24.24
C TYR A 344 41.21 -11.51 -22.93
N LYS A 345 41.08 -10.28 -22.41
CA LYS A 345 40.36 -10.01 -21.18
C LYS A 345 39.14 -9.15 -21.46
N CYS A 346 38.00 -9.52 -20.94
CA CYS A 346 36.89 -8.59 -20.77
C CYS A 346 36.96 -8.01 -19.37
N VAL A 347 36.88 -6.70 -19.27
CA VAL A 347 36.98 -5.96 -18.01
C VAL A 347 35.70 -5.17 -17.79
N ALA A 348 35.20 -5.23 -16.54
CA ALA A 348 34.02 -4.49 -16.12
C ALA A 348 34.32 -3.72 -14.85
N LYS A 349 34.01 -2.40 -14.83
CA LYS A 349 34.31 -1.50 -13.72
C LYS A 349 33.13 -0.60 -13.41
N ASN A 350 32.75 -0.52 -12.14
CA ASN A 350 31.79 0.46 -11.64
C ASN A 350 32.27 1.06 -10.29
N PRO A 351 31.52 2.03 -9.68
CA PRO A 351 31.92 2.59 -8.38
C PRO A 351 31.95 1.59 -7.21
N ARG A 352 31.44 0.37 -7.40
CA ARG A 352 31.41 -0.68 -6.37
C ARG A 352 32.55 -1.68 -6.48
N GLY A 353 33.23 -1.72 -7.64
CA GLY A 353 34.38 -2.60 -7.85
C GLY A 353 34.75 -2.77 -9.32
N GLU A 354 35.73 -3.61 -9.54
CA GLU A 354 36.25 -3.99 -10.85
C GLU A 354 36.47 -5.50 -10.88
N THR A 355 36.18 -6.11 -12.01
CA THR A 355 36.45 -7.53 -12.27
C THR A 355 36.86 -7.73 -13.73
N ASP A 356 37.70 -8.72 -13.98
CA ASP A 356 38.09 -9.13 -15.31
C ASP A 356 37.86 -10.62 -15.52
N GLY A 357 37.71 -11.00 -16.78
CA GLY A 357 37.55 -12.39 -17.19
C GLY A 357 38.48 -12.69 -18.34
N VAL A 358 39.07 -13.88 -18.33
CA VAL A 358 40.16 -14.31 -19.23
C VAL A 358 39.63 -15.31 -20.23
N ILE A 359 39.89 -15.05 -21.54
CA ILE A 359 39.65 -15.97 -22.66
C ILE A 359 40.95 -16.18 -23.39
N ARG A 360 41.32 -17.45 -23.60
CA ARG A 360 42.50 -17.80 -24.40
C ARG A 360 42.07 -18.15 -25.79
N LEU A 361 42.57 -17.39 -26.77
CA LEU A 361 42.42 -17.66 -28.20
C LEU A 361 43.68 -18.35 -28.72
N TYR A 362 43.47 -19.35 -29.58
CA TYR A 362 44.55 -19.99 -30.34
C TYR A 362 44.10 -20.31 -31.76
N GLY A 363 44.99 -19.99 -32.73
CA GLY A 363 44.84 -20.36 -34.14
C GLY A 363 45.42 -21.76 -34.37
N PHE A 364 44.87 -22.47 -35.36
CA PHE A 364 45.46 -23.70 -35.84
C PHE A 364 45.33 -23.79 -37.38
N VAL A 365 46.31 -24.49 -38.01
CA VAL A 365 46.32 -24.68 -39.43
C VAL A 365 45.51 -25.91 -39.78
N LEU A 366 44.59 -25.81 -40.75
CA LEU A 366 43.72 -26.90 -41.14
C LEU A 366 44.42 -28.09 -41.85
N ASP A 367 45.63 -27.86 -42.36
CA ASP A 367 46.37 -28.89 -43.11
C ASP A 367 46.69 -30.16 -42.29
N LEU A 368 46.88 -30.00 -40.97
CA LEU A 368 47.11 -31.14 -40.06
C LEU A 368 45.85 -31.99 -39.81
N LEU A 369 44.65 -31.39 -39.86
CA LEU A 369 43.38 -32.09 -39.70
C LEU A 369 43.03 -32.91 -40.93
N TRP A 370 43.36 -32.43 -42.17
CA TRP A 370 43.09 -33.10 -43.40
C TRP A 370 43.91 -34.40 -43.52
N LEU A 371 45.17 -34.41 -43.02
CA LEU A 371 46.01 -35.59 -42.97
C LEU A 371 45.50 -36.66 -41.99
N LEU A 372 44.84 -36.29 -40.90
CA LEU A 372 44.28 -37.23 -39.92
C LEU A 372 42.96 -37.88 -40.43
N PHE A 373 42.17 -37.19 -41.27
CA PHE A 373 40.93 -37.71 -41.85
C PHE A 373 41.12 -38.37 -43.21
N SER A 374 42.25 -38.15 -43.90
CA SER A 374 42.54 -38.70 -45.22
C SER A 374 43.24 -40.06 -45.18
N TYR A 375 43.76 -40.50 -44.01
CA TYR A 375 44.37 -41.82 -43.89
C TYR A 375 43.44 -42.79 -43.15
N PRO A 376 43.21 -43.99 -43.70
CA PRO A 376 42.52 -45.07 -43.01
C PRO A 376 43.30 -45.44 -41.73
N PRO A 377 42.61 -45.83 -40.63
CA PRO A 377 43.25 -46.08 -39.33
C PRO A 377 44.34 -47.14 -39.25
N THR A 378 44.60 -47.84 -40.36
CA THR A 378 45.57 -48.96 -40.50
C THR A 378 46.97 -48.55 -41.01
N THR A 379 47.20 -47.28 -41.36
CA THR A 379 48.45 -46.85 -42.02
C THR A 379 49.08 -45.56 -41.39
N LEU A 380 48.77 -45.25 -40.20
CA LEU A 380 49.43 -44.11 -39.52
C LEU A 380 50.91 -44.46 -39.20
N PRO A 381 51.90 -43.71 -39.75
CA PRO A 381 53.25 -43.80 -39.27
C PRO A 381 53.27 -43.34 -37.80
N SER A 382 54.18 -43.93 -36.99
CA SER A 382 54.36 -43.58 -35.60
C SER A 382 54.85 -42.11 -35.49
N ILE A 383 53.94 -41.17 -35.56
CA ILE A 383 54.18 -39.76 -35.28
C ILE A 383 54.12 -39.61 -33.77
N SER A 384 55.26 -39.30 -33.16
CA SER A 384 55.33 -38.87 -31.75
C SER A 384 54.46 -37.61 -31.60
N LEU A 385 53.25 -37.82 -31.16
CA LEU A 385 52.34 -36.71 -30.75
C LEU A 385 52.98 -36.01 -29.57
N THR A 386 53.54 -34.81 -29.80
CA THR A 386 53.92 -33.94 -28.68
C THR A 386 52.65 -33.64 -27.88
N THR A 387 52.79 -33.54 -26.58
CA THR A 387 51.69 -33.27 -25.61
C THR A 387 50.78 -32.10 -26.05
N GLU A 388 51.29 -31.19 -26.84
CA GLU A 388 50.60 -30.02 -27.38
C GLU A 388 49.57 -30.36 -28.47
N VAL A 389 49.80 -31.36 -29.31
CA VAL A 389 48.89 -31.82 -30.36
C VAL A 389 47.78 -32.70 -29.76
N ALA A 390 48.05 -33.49 -28.73
CA ALA A 390 47.09 -34.32 -28.03
C ALA A 390 46.07 -33.43 -27.27
N PHE A 391 46.53 -32.31 -26.71
CA PHE A 391 45.67 -31.36 -26.02
C PHE A 391 44.75 -30.58 -26.99
N LYS A 392 45.21 -30.28 -28.21
CA LYS A 392 44.41 -29.64 -29.26
C LYS A 392 43.32 -30.56 -29.80
N LEU A 393 43.51 -31.89 -29.78
CA LEU A 393 42.50 -32.85 -30.26
C LEU A 393 41.43 -33.22 -29.23
N SER A 394 41.76 -33.15 -27.95
CA SER A 394 40.77 -33.46 -26.87
C SER A 394 39.65 -32.43 -26.71
N VAL A 395 39.83 -31.23 -27.26
CA VAL A 395 38.81 -30.13 -27.19
C VAL A 395 37.73 -30.27 -28.30
N PHE A 396 37.95 -31.10 -29.29
CA PHE A 396 36.96 -31.34 -30.39
C PHE A 396 35.95 -32.46 -30.10
N TRP A 397 36.10 -33.19 -28.97
CA TRP A 397 35.27 -34.35 -28.63
C TRP A 397 34.36 -34.15 -27.42
N PHE A 398 34.14 -32.89 -26.96
CA PHE A 398 33.13 -32.58 -25.94
C PHE A 398 32.21 -31.43 -26.37
#